data_0d722b215706ca8506ff495a5d19505c
#
_entry.id   0d722b215706ca8506ff495a5d19505c
#
_cell.length_a   1.000
_cell.length_b   1.000
_cell.length_c   1.000
_cell.angle_alpha   90.00
_cell.angle_beta   90.00
_cell.angle_gamma   90.00
#
_symmetry.space_group_name_H-M   'P 1'
#
loop_
_entity.id
_entity.type
_entity.pdbx_description
1 polymer ?
#
loop_
_entity_poly.entity_id
_entity_poly.type
_entity_poly.pdbx_seq_one_letter_code
_entity_poly.pdbx_strand_id
1 'polypeptide(L)'
;LSQSKGGNESTHLPAWDDLYEQTGAACPYNNSHFLNRLEDVYRCINRSAVIKGSNGPLGVPAFEVRTPLSGHKVTTAPFGFYPTILGDQDHRRALDYLTDLAAGLGRRAYVEYKVIGALPEACLARHNINVTTPTLAHVLPLEDSYKVLKRGFAKRHRESLQTIDKRVRKDGVEIVATRVETDVRAWFRLLVRLYRDKHLMVTQPWPLFRRLCMDEDMSPLAELMIARKQGHVVAGVVVLKGRHEWVYAWSAQDPVAEKDGLVKYILDQSLQKAISFGAKRFSFGLTPPSHKGLRDFKMKWGCHEEPVYHLYWNARPKNVDLQMSARRLRMAYRFVPLWLAERLPSFIVPRLA
;
A
#
# COMPACT_ATOMS: atom_id res chain seq x y z
N LEU A 1 -8.61 -9.57 -46.42
CA LEU A 1 -8.18 -10.26 -45.18
C LEU A 1 -8.18 -9.23 -44.06
N SER A 2 -9.32 -9.13 -43.36
CA SER A 2 -9.59 -8.23 -42.28
C SER A 2 -8.92 -8.75 -41.00
N GLN A 3 -7.92 -8.05 -40.50
CA GLN A 3 -7.44 -8.25 -39.12
C GLN A 3 -8.42 -7.56 -38.16
N SER A 4 -9.16 -8.35 -37.41
CA SER A 4 -9.97 -7.92 -36.30
C SER A 4 -9.07 -7.30 -35.24
N LYS A 5 -9.20 -6.00 -35.03
CA LYS A 5 -8.72 -5.31 -33.84
C LYS A 5 -9.47 -5.89 -32.64
N GLY A 6 -8.78 -6.70 -31.84
CA GLY A 6 -9.28 -7.15 -30.53
C GLY A 6 -9.51 -5.93 -29.66
N GLY A 7 -10.77 -5.54 -29.52
CA GLY A 7 -11.19 -4.54 -28.55
C GLY A 7 -10.87 -5.05 -27.16
N ASN A 8 -10.27 -4.21 -26.35
CA ASN A 8 -10.12 -4.36 -24.92
C ASN A 8 -11.52 -4.38 -24.28
N GLU A 9 -12.14 -5.56 -24.18
CA GLU A 9 -13.31 -5.74 -23.34
C GLU A 9 -12.84 -5.54 -21.91
N SER A 10 -13.25 -4.43 -21.31
CA SER A 10 -13.12 -4.15 -19.89
C SER A 10 -13.72 -5.32 -19.12
N THR A 11 -12.86 -6.18 -18.59
CA THR A 11 -13.20 -7.39 -17.85
C THR A 11 -14.11 -7.04 -16.68
N HIS A 12 -15.37 -7.47 -16.76
CA HIS A 12 -16.37 -7.74 -15.73
C HIS A 12 -16.22 -7.04 -14.36
N LEU A 13 -16.10 -5.71 -14.34
CA LEU A 13 -16.07 -4.89 -13.13
C LEU A 13 -17.23 -5.19 -12.14
N PRO A 14 -18.50 -5.40 -12.57
CA PRO A 14 -19.58 -5.68 -11.64
C PRO A 14 -19.35 -6.91 -10.77
N ALA A 15 -18.87 -8.02 -11.35
CA ALA A 15 -18.62 -9.26 -10.58
C ALA A 15 -17.45 -9.11 -9.57
N TRP A 16 -16.46 -8.26 -9.88
CA TRP A 16 -15.37 -7.94 -8.98
C TRP A 16 -15.85 -7.11 -7.80
N ASP A 17 -16.62 -6.06 -8.05
CA ASP A 17 -17.11 -5.16 -7.01
C ASP A 17 -18.11 -5.86 -6.09
N ASP A 18 -19.00 -6.70 -6.64
CA ASP A 18 -19.89 -7.54 -5.85
C ASP A 18 -19.10 -8.47 -4.90
N LEU A 19 -18.05 -9.12 -5.43
CA LEU A 19 -17.21 -10.01 -4.63
C LEU A 19 -16.40 -9.24 -3.59
N TYR A 20 -15.90 -8.05 -3.94
CA TYR A 20 -15.20 -7.15 -3.01
C TYR A 20 -16.10 -6.79 -1.83
N GLU A 21 -17.34 -6.38 -2.09
CA GLU A 21 -18.30 -6.01 -1.04
C GLU A 21 -18.71 -7.19 -0.15
N GLN A 22 -18.78 -8.41 -0.72
CA GLN A 22 -19.11 -9.63 0.02
C GLN A 22 -17.94 -10.16 0.84
N THR A 23 -16.69 -9.81 0.49
CA THR A 23 -15.49 -10.33 1.16
C THR A 23 -15.18 -9.53 2.41
N GLY A 24 -15.49 -10.08 3.59
CA GLY A 24 -15.32 -9.39 4.87
C GLY A 24 -13.88 -9.01 5.27
N ALA A 25 -12.87 -9.57 4.60
CA ALA A 25 -11.46 -9.25 4.81
C ALA A 25 -10.83 -8.49 3.63
N ALA A 26 -11.66 -7.98 2.70
CA ALA A 26 -11.16 -7.22 1.56
C ALA A 26 -10.47 -5.93 2.00
N CYS A 27 -9.21 -5.76 1.57
CA CYS A 27 -8.48 -4.54 1.86
C CYS A 27 -8.78 -3.44 0.81
N PRO A 28 -8.57 -2.16 1.11
CA PRO A 28 -8.82 -1.06 0.18
C PRO A 28 -8.07 -1.16 -1.15
N TYR A 29 -6.94 -1.87 -1.17
CA TYR A 29 -6.17 -2.11 -2.40
C TYR A 29 -6.90 -3.01 -3.41
N ASN A 30 -7.94 -3.73 -2.99
CA ASN A 30 -8.78 -4.55 -3.87
C ASN A 30 -9.92 -3.76 -4.53
N ASN A 31 -10.16 -2.52 -4.14
CA ASN A 31 -11.19 -1.69 -4.76
C ASN A 31 -10.90 -1.48 -6.25
N SER A 32 -11.89 -1.67 -7.12
CA SER A 32 -11.72 -1.58 -8.57
C SER A 32 -11.22 -0.22 -9.04
N HIS A 33 -11.70 0.88 -8.44
CA HIS A 33 -11.21 2.22 -8.75
C HIS A 33 -9.71 2.35 -8.41
N PHE A 34 -9.25 1.77 -7.28
CA PHE A 34 -7.84 1.77 -6.95
C PHE A 34 -7.01 0.96 -7.94
N LEU A 35 -7.46 -0.26 -8.31
CA LEU A 35 -6.77 -1.10 -9.27
C LEU A 35 -6.63 -0.41 -10.63
N ASN A 36 -7.69 0.24 -11.10
CA ASN A 36 -7.67 0.99 -12.37
C ASN A 36 -6.73 2.21 -12.30
N ARG A 37 -6.64 2.88 -11.14
CA ARG A 37 -5.69 4.00 -10.98
C ARG A 37 -4.23 3.55 -11.02
N LEU A 38 -3.93 2.31 -10.60
CA LEU A 38 -2.58 1.75 -10.77
C LEU A 38 -2.21 1.60 -12.26
N GLU A 39 -3.14 1.14 -13.09
CA GLU A 39 -2.94 1.03 -14.53
C GLU A 39 -2.60 2.38 -15.16
N ASP A 40 -3.42 3.39 -14.87
CA ASP A 40 -3.25 4.77 -15.36
C ASP A 40 -1.91 5.39 -14.96
N VAL A 41 -1.51 5.19 -13.68
CA VAL A 41 -0.33 5.86 -13.11
C VAL A 41 0.96 5.16 -13.49
N TYR A 42 0.95 3.82 -13.50
CA TYR A 42 2.19 3.04 -13.64
C TYR A 42 2.37 2.38 -15.01
N ARG A 43 1.40 2.53 -15.91
CA ARG A 43 1.42 1.94 -17.26
C ARG A 43 1.58 0.41 -17.23
N CYS A 44 1.05 -0.22 -16.20
CA CYS A 44 0.87 -1.66 -16.13
C CYS A 44 -0.48 -2.04 -16.77
N ILE A 45 -0.70 -3.30 -17.03
CA ILE A 45 -1.99 -3.80 -17.53
C ILE A 45 -2.68 -4.52 -16.38
N ASN A 46 -3.90 -4.09 -16.05
CA ASN A 46 -4.73 -4.77 -15.07
C ASN A 46 -5.33 -6.03 -15.68
N ARG A 47 -4.97 -7.19 -15.15
CA ARG A 47 -5.46 -8.52 -15.51
C ARG A 47 -6.26 -9.17 -14.39
N SER A 48 -6.68 -8.37 -13.41
CA SER A 48 -7.50 -8.87 -12.30
C SER A 48 -8.80 -9.48 -12.80
N ALA A 49 -9.17 -10.64 -12.27
CA ALA A 49 -10.37 -11.35 -12.71
C ALA A 49 -11.04 -12.12 -11.58
N VAL A 50 -12.34 -12.35 -11.73
CA VAL A 50 -13.08 -13.32 -10.94
C VAL A 50 -13.11 -14.63 -11.71
N ILE A 51 -12.56 -15.68 -11.10
CA ILE A 51 -12.47 -17.02 -11.66
C ILE A 51 -13.23 -18.02 -10.77
N LYS A 52 -13.42 -19.23 -11.24
CA LYS A 52 -14.03 -20.30 -10.45
C LYS A 52 -12.97 -20.89 -9.52
N GLY A 53 -13.14 -20.72 -8.22
CA GLY A 53 -12.39 -21.43 -7.17
C GLY A 53 -13.00 -22.79 -6.85
N SER A 54 -12.46 -23.46 -5.85
CA SER A 54 -12.94 -24.79 -5.39
C SER A 54 -14.30 -24.72 -4.68
N ASN A 55 -14.56 -23.66 -3.93
CA ASN A 55 -15.77 -23.53 -3.10
C ASN A 55 -16.64 -22.33 -3.50
N GLY A 56 -16.28 -21.60 -4.56
CA GLY A 56 -17.03 -20.44 -5.00
C GLY A 56 -16.25 -19.50 -5.90
N PRO A 57 -16.71 -18.25 -6.11
CA PRO A 57 -15.99 -17.27 -6.87
C PRO A 57 -14.70 -16.85 -6.17
N LEU A 58 -13.63 -16.72 -6.95
CA LEU A 58 -12.29 -16.32 -6.51
C LEU A 58 -11.84 -15.09 -7.30
N GLY A 59 -11.69 -13.96 -6.64
CA GLY A 59 -11.11 -12.75 -7.22
C GLY A 59 -9.59 -12.78 -7.09
N VAL A 60 -8.89 -12.76 -8.22
CA VAL A 60 -7.42 -12.75 -8.25
C VAL A 60 -6.96 -11.41 -8.77
N PRO A 61 -6.34 -10.55 -7.92
CA PRO A 61 -5.68 -9.34 -8.41
C PRO A 61 -4.46 -9.76 -9.23
N ALA A 62 -4.32 -9.19 -10.42
CA ALA A 62 -3.22 -9.50 -11.31
C ALA A 62 -2.84 -8.28 -12.16
N PHE A 63 -1.55 -8.01 -12.26
CA PHE A 63 -1.00 -6.94 -13.07
C PHE A 63 0.14 -7.45 -13.91
N GLU A 64 0.07 -7.15 -15.21
CA GLU A 64 1.18 -7.33 -16.11
C GLU A 64 2.06 -6.08 -16.07
N VAL A 65 3.32 -6.25 -15.72
CA VAL A 65 4.30 -5.18 -15.66
C VAL A 65 5.47 -5.51 -16.56
N ARG A 66 5.77 -4.61 -17.49
CA ARG A 66 6.95 -4.75 -18.33
C ARG A 66 8.17 -4.21 -17.63
N THR A 67 9.14 -5.06 -17.38
CA THR A 67 10.41 -4.69 -16.77
C THR A 67 11.50 -4.54 -17.83
N PRO A 68 12.28 -3.45 -17.87
CA PRO A 68 13.22 -3.16 -18.95
C PRO A 68 14.30 -4.24 -19.15
N LEU A 69 14.71 -4.92 -18.08
CA LEU A 69 15.82 -5.87 -18.09
C LEU A 69 15.40 -7.33 -17.92
N SER A 70 14.26 -7.61 -17.28
CA SER A 70 13.84 -8.97 -16.92
C SER A 70 12.61 -9.48 -17.67
N GLY A 71 12.09 -8.72 -18.65
CA GLY A 71 10.95 -9.13 -19.42
C GLY A 71 9.61 -8.75 -18.78
N HIS A 72 8.63 -9.65 -18.81
CA HIS A 72 7.30 -9.41 -18.24
C HIS A 72 7.18 -10.04 -16.85
N LYS A 73 6.58 -9.30 -15.94
CA LYS A 73 6.20 -9.77 -14.61
C LYS A 73 4.67 -9.77 -14.49
N VAL A 74 4.11 -10.88 -14.05
CA VAL A 74 2.73 -10.94 -13.56
C VAL A 74 2.77 -10.90 -12.02
N THR A 75 2.10 -9.95 -11.40
CA THR A 75 2.14 -9.81 -9.95
C THR A 75 0.77 -9.48 -9.39
N THR A 76 0.47 -10.01 -8.20
CA THR A 76 -0.71 -9.59 -7.44
C THR A 76 -0.51 -8.26 -6.74
N ALA A 77 0.73 -7.80 -6.59
CA ALA A 77 1.07 -6.70 -5.70
C ALA A 77 2.10 -5.77 -6.33
N PRO A 78 1.71 -4.99 -7.37
CA PRO A 78 2.63 -4.09 -8.04
C PRO A 78 3.03 -2.93 -7.14
N PHE A 79 4.22 -2.40 -7.34
CA PHE A 79 4.69 -1.12 -6.78
C PHE A 79 4.61 -0.99 -5.25
N GLY A 80 4.65 -2.11 -4.52
CA GLY A 80 4.61 -2.14 -3.05
C GLY A 80 3.19 -2.18 -2.45
N PHE A 81 2.15 -2.16 -3.27
CA PHE A 81 0.79 -2.46 -2.84
C PHE A 81 0.62 -3.96 -2.60
N TYR A 82 -0.42 -4.33 -1.84
CA TYR A 82 -0.65 -5.74 -1.51
C TYR A 82 -2.14 -6.09 -1.50
N PRO A 83 -2.84 -5.94 -2.65
CA PRO A 83 -4.18 -6.48 -2.76
C PRO A 83 -4.14 -8.00 -2.50
N THR A 84 -5.19 -8.49 -1.87
CA THR A 84 -5.35 -9.91 -1.51
C THR A 84 -6.29 -10.59 -2.49
N ILE A 85 -6.32 -11.91 -2.51
CA ILE A 85 -7.39 -12.63 -3.21
C ILE A 85 -8.73 -12.37 -2.50
N LEU A 86 -9.82 -12.38 -3.25
CA LEU A 86 -11.18 -12.15 -2.75
C LEU A 86 -12.02 -13.44 -2.81
N GLY A 87 -12.99 -13.57 -1.93
CA GLY A 87 -13.90 -14.71 -1.89
C GLY A 87 -13.21 -16.00 -1.45
N ASP A 88 -13.24 -17.03 -2.31
CA ASP A 88 -12.60 -18.32 -2.04
C ASP A 88 -11.09 -18.15 -1.85
N GLN A 89 -10.53 -18.84 -0.84
CA GLN A 89 -9.10 -18.81 -0.52
C GLN A 89 -8.30 -19.89 -1.26
N ASP A 90 -8.72 -20.24 -2.48
CA ASP A 90 -8.04 -21.22 -3.30
C ASP A 90 -6.76 -20.65 -3.93
N HIS A 91 -5.71 -20.59 -3.13
CA HIS A 91 -4.40 -20.10 -3.54
C HIS A 91 -3.78 -20.91 -4.70
N ARG A 92 -4.17 -22.18 -4.85
CA ARG A 92 -3.71 -23.01 -5.96
C ARG A 92 -4.28 -22.50 -7.28
N ARG A 93 -5.60 -22.28 -7.34
CA ARG A 93 -6.26 -21.74 -8.52
C ARG A 93 -5.80 -20.31 -8.84
N ALA A 94 -5.59 -19.49 -7.80
CA ALA A 94 -5.00 -18.16 -8.01
C ALA A 94 -3.63 -18.23 -8.66
N LEU A 95 -2.75 -19.13 -8.20
CA LEU A 95 -1.43 -19.32 -8.77
C LEU A 95 -1.48 -19.92 -10.20
N ASP A 96 -2.43 -20.86 -10.47
CA ASP A 96 -2.67 -21.38 -11.82
C ASP A 96 -2.99 -20.24 -12.79
N TYR A 97 -3.94 -19.39 -12.44
CA TYR A 97 -4.32 -18.23 -13.23
C TYR A 97 -3.13 -17.30 -13.52
N LEU A 98 -2.33 -16.97 -12.52
CA LEU A 98 -1.18 -16.08 -12.67
C LEU A 98 -0.08 -16.71 -13.55
N THR A 99 0.15 -18.03 -13.41
CA THR A 99 1.16 -18.73 -14.21
C THR A 99 0.73 -18.88 -15.67
N ASP A 100 -0.56 -19.09 -15.93
CA ASP A 100 -1.12 -19.14 -17.30
C ASP A 100 -0.99 -17.79 -17.99
N LEU A 101 -1.30 -16.69 -17.29
CA LEU A 101 -1.05 -15.34 -17.81
C LEU A 101 0.42 -15.13 -18.15
N ALA A 102 1.35 -15.53 -17.27
CA ALA A 102 2.78 -15.36 -17.50
C ALA A 102 3.27 -16.24 -18.66
N ALA A 103 2.76 -17.46 -18.80
CA ALA A 103 3.11 -18.36 -19.93
C ALA A 103 2.74 -17.74 -21.28
N GLY A 104 1.61 -17.03 -21.35
CA GLY A 104 1.19 -16.30 -22.56
C GLY A 104 2.10 -15.12 -22.93
N LEU A 105 2.90 -14.62 -22.01
CA LEU A 105 3.81 -13.48 -22.22
C LEU A 105 5.24 -13.88 -22.64
N GLY A 106 5.52 -15.19 -22.70
CA GLY A 106 6.77 -15.74 -23.21
C GLY A 106 7.72 -16.30 -22.15
N ARG A 107 8.79 -16.96 -22.60
CA ARG A 107 9.69 -17.76 -21.75
C ARG A 107 10.39 -17.02 -20.62
N ARG A 108 10.53 -15.70 -20.72
CA ARG A 108 11.17 -14.86 -19.70
C ARG A 108 10.16 -14.22 -18.73
N ALA A 109 8.88 -14.50 -18.92
CA ALA A 109 7.86 -14.01 -17.99
C ALA A 109 7.93 -14.80 -16.67
N TYR A 110 7.63 -14.11 -15.59
CA TYR A 110 7.64 -14.69 -14.24
C TYR A 110 6.48 -14.16 -13.41
N VAL A 111 6.14 -14.88 -12.34
CA VAL A 111 5.10 -14.48 -11.39
C VAL A 111 5.73 -14.06 -10.06
N GLU A 112 5.19 -12.99 -9.48
CA GLU A 112 5.36 -12.63 -8.07
C GLU A 112 3.99 -12.65 -7.41
N TYR A 113 3.77 -13.59 -6.50
CA TYR A 113 2.52 -13.75 -5.77
C TYR A 113 2.74 -13.52 -4.28
N LYS A 114 1.97 -12.60 -3.68
CA LYS A 114 2.02 -12.32 -2.24
C LYS A 114 0.88 -13.01 -1.53
N VAL A 115 1.23 -13.69 -0.45
CA VAL A 115 0.28 -14.40 0.44
C VAL A 115 0.41 -13.86 1.85
N ILE A 116 -0.70 -13.42 2.43
CA ILE A 116 -0.77 -12.95 3.82
C ILE A 116 -1.27 -14.09 4.70
N GLY A 117 -0.63 -14.30 5.85
CA GLY A 117 -0.99 -15.36 6.80
C GLY A 117 -0.24 -16.66 6.55
N ALA A 118 -0.91 -17.80 6.66
CA ALA A 118 -0.28 -19.10 6.47
C ALA A 118 0.10 -19.33 5.02
N LEU A 119 1.28 -19.92 4.79
CA LEU A 119 1.72 -20.30 3.46
C LEU A 119 1.03 -21.63 3.07
N PRO A 120 0.19 -21.66 2.03
CA PRO A 120 -0.51 -22.87 1.62
C PRO A 120 0.46 -23.94 1.09
N GLU A 121 0.42 -25.14 1.66
CA GLU A 121 1.27 -26.27 1.22
C GLU A 121 1.08 -26.59 -0.27
N ALA A 122 -0.14 -26.45 -0.78
CA ALA A 122 -0.46 -26.64 -2.20
C ALA A 122 0.33 -25.72 -3.14
N CYS A 123 0.79 -24.57 -2.67
CA CYS A 123 1.67 -23.66 -3.43
C CYS A 123 3.13 -24.13 -3.42
N LEU A 124 3.57 -24.84 -2.37
CA LEU A 124 4.95 -25.33 -2.23
C LEU A 124 5.22 -26.60 -3.05
N ALA A 125 4.19 -27.41 -3.29
CA ALA A 125 4.31 -28.65 -4.03
C ALA A 125 4.58 -28.46 -5.54
N ARG A 126 4.58 -27.23 -6.04
CA ARG A 126 4.84 -26.94 -7.45
C ARG A 126 6.33 -26.81 -7.75
N HIS A 127 6.76 -27.36 -8.88
CA HIS A 127 8.09 -27.16 -9.41
C HIS A 127 8.33 -25.67 -9.75
N ASN A 128 9.55 -25.19 -9.52
CA ASN A 128 10.01 -23.83 -9.85
C ASN A 128 9.39 -22.68 -9.03
N ILE A 129 8.90 -22.94 -7.82
CA ILE A 129 8.51 -21.87 -6.90
C ILE A 129 9.65 -21.61 -5.91
N ASN A 130 10.05 -20.33 -5.82
CA ASN A 130 10.97 -19.84 -4.81
C ASN A 130 10.19 -18.97 -3.82
N VAL A 131 10.40 -19.17 -2.52
CA VAL A 131 9.77 -18.40 -1.45
C VAL A 131 10.82 -17.54 -0.76
N THR A 132 10.50 -16.28 -0.53
CA THR A 132 11.37 -15.40 0.26
C THR A 132 10.95 -15.35 1.72
N THR A 133 11.86 -14.91 2.57
CA THR A 133 11.57 -14.59 3.97
C THR A 133 10.41 -13.62 4.06
N PRO A 134 9.38 -13.92 4.87
CA PRO A 134 8.20 -13.10 4.95
C PRO A 134 8.51 -11.69 5.46
N THR A 135 7.81 -10.72 4.90
CA THR A 135 7.62 -9.43 5.58
C THR A 135 6.49 -9.57 6.59
N LEU A 136 6.31 -8.59 7.45
CA LEU A 136 5.27 -8.60 8.47
C LEU A 136 4.23 -7.52 8.14
N ALA A 137 2.98 -7.92 7.98
CA ALA A 137 1.85 -7.00 8.01
C ALA A 137 1.50 -6.74 9.47
N HIS A 138 1.20 -5.49 9.80
CA HIS A 138 0.80 -5.10 11.15
C HIS A 138 -0.66 -4.69 11.13
N VAL A 139 -1.50 -5.44 11.80
CA VAL A 139 -2.95 -5.26 11.80
C VAL A 139 -3.42 -5.00 13.22
N LEU A 140 -4.23 -3.98 13.38
CA LEU A 140 -4.92 -3.64 14.61
C LEU A 140 -6.40 -4.02 14.46
N PRO A 141 -6.91 -5.02 15.18
CA PRO A 141 -8.34 -5.25 15.30
C PRO A 141 -8.98 -4.01 15.94
N LEU A 142 -10.07 -3.55 15.35
CA LEU A 142 -10.80 -2.41 15.89
C LEU A 142 -11.94 -2.90 16.77
N GLU A 143 -12.06 -2.26 17.90
CA GLU A 143 -13.16 -2.46 18.85
C GLU A 143 -14.35 -1.56 18.46
N ASP A 144 -15.53 -1.88 18.95
CA ASP A 144 -16.73 -1.08 18.68
C ASP A 144 -16.65 0.34 19.32
N SER A 145 -15.72 0.53 20.26
CA SER A 145 -15.48 1.81 20.92
C SER A 145 -14.00 2.14 20.98
N TYR A 146 -13.66 3.36 20.56
CA TYR A 146 -12.30 3.88 20.69
C TYR A 146 -11.77 3.86 22.13
N LYS A 147 -12.65 4.05 23.13
CA LYS A 147 -12.26 3.99 24.56
C LYS A 147 -11.77 2.58 24.94
N VAL A 148 -12.41 1.55 24.41
CA VAL A 148 -11.99 0.15 24.62
C VAL A 148 -10.69 -0.11 23.90
N LEU A 149 -10.61 0.22 22.60
CA LEU A 149 -9.40 0.07 21.78
C LEU A 149 -8.17 0.71 22.45
N LYS A 150 -8.32 1.94 22.93
CA LYS A 150 -7.24 2.71 23.55
C LYS A 150 -6.66 2.06 24.80
N ARG A 151 -7.42 1.22 25.52
CA ARG A 151 -6.91 0.46 26.68
C ARG A 151 -5.84 -0.56 26.27
N GLY A 152 -5.92 -1.10 25.05
CA GLY A 152 -4.93 -2.01 24.47
C GLY A 152 -3.61 -1.35 24.08
N PHE A 153 -3.55 -0.02 23.96
CA PHE A 153 -2.30 0.67 23.63
C PHE A 153 -1.30 0.61 24.78
N ALA A 154 -0.01 0.57 24.46
CA ALA A 154 1.04 0.65 25.48
C ALA A 154 0.87 1.91 26.37
N LYS A 155 1.07 1.79 27.69
CA LYS A 155 0.85 2.88 28.67
C LYS A 155 1.54 4.18 28.25
N ARG A 156 2.84 4.14 28.00
CA ARG A 156 3.62 5.32 27.55
C ARG A 156 3.11 5.91 26.23
N HIS A 157 2.52 5.08 25.37
CA HIS A 157 1.92 5.54 24.13
C HIS A 157 0.65 6.34 24.38
N ARG A 158 -0.23 5.88 25.29
CA ARG A 158 -1.44 6.61 25.71
C ARG A 158 -1.10 7.96 26.34
N GLU A 159 -0.13 7.98 27.26
CA GLU A 159 0.36 9.21 27.92
C GLU A 159 0.92 10.21 26.90
N SER A 160 1.69 9.72 25.94
CA SER A 160 2.20 10.55 24.86
C SER A 160 1.10 11.14 23.97
N LEU A 161 0.04 10.38 23.65
CA LEU A 161 -1.11 10.91 22.90
C LEU A 161 -1.81 12.05 23.67
N GLN A 162 -2.00 11.89 24.99
CA GLN A 162 -2.59 12.95 25.82
C GLN A 162 -1.72 14.23 25.85
N THR A 163 -0.40 14.06 25.91
CA THR A 163 0.54 15.18 25.88
C THR A 163 0.50 15.89 24.54
N ILE A 164 0.42 15.15 23.44
CA ILE A 164 0.32 15.71 22.10
C ILE A 164 -1.02 16.44 21.93
N ASP A 165 -2.14 15.88 22.38
CA ASP A 165 -3.45 16.53 22.32
C ASP A 165 -3.45 17.89 23.00
N LYS A 166 -2.89 17.96 24.23
CA LYS A 166 -2.74 19.24 24.96
C LYS A 166 -1.90 20.25 24.17
N ARG A 167 -0.80 19.80 23.54
CA ARG A 167 0.08 20.65 22.73
C ARG A 167 -0.63 21.15 21.47
N VAL A 168 -1.29 20.26 20.74
CA VAL A 168 -2.06 20.59 19.53
C VAL A 168 -3.06 21.72 19.82
N ARG A 169 -3.82 21.60 20.92
CA ARG A 169 -4.77 22.63 21.36
C ARG A 169 -4.09 23.94 21.76
N LYS A 170 -3.00 23.85 22.54
CA LYS A 170 -2.25 25.03 23.01
C LYS A 170 -1.62 25.81 21.84
N ASP A 171 -1.05 25.09 20.87
CA ASP A 171 -0.33 25.68 19.74
C ASP A 171 -1.26 26.09 18.58
N GLY A 172 -2.58 25.87 18.71
CA GLY A 172 -3.57 26.19 17.69
C GLY A 172 -3.34 25.41 16.38
N VAL A 173 -2.87 24.14 16.48
CA VAL A 173 -2.67 23.29 15.31
C VAL A 173 -4.01 22.76 14.82
N GLU A 174 -4.35 23.07 13.59
CA GLU A 174 -5.57 22.55 12.94
C GLU A 174 -5.32 21.18 12.34
N ILE A 175 -6.23 20.22 12.58
CA ILE A 175 -6.23 18.90 11.93
C ILE A 175 -7.46 18.83 11.02
N VAL A 176 -7.23 18.76 9.72
CA VAL A 176 -8.30 18.78 8.73
C VAL A 176 -8.08 17.73 7.63
N ALA A 177 -9.18 17.18 7.13
CA ALA A 177 -9.16 16.44 5.87
C ALA A 177 -9.16 17.44 4.72
N THR A 178 -8.33 17.22 3.71
CA THR A 178 -8.20 18.15 2.59
C THR A 178 -8.15 17.45 1.25
N ARG A 179 -8.65 18.14 0.24
CA ARG A 179 -8.53 17.79 -1.19
C ARG A 179 -8.00 18.99 -2.00
N VAL A 180 -7.63 20.06 -1.31
CA VAL A 180 -7.14 21.29 -1.92
C VAL A 180 -5.75 21.05 -2.49
N GLU A 181 -5.54 21.34 -3.77
CA GLU A 181 -4.29 21.04 -4.47
C GLU A 181 -3.05 21.62 -3.80
N THR A 182 -3.13 22.85 -3.30
CA THR A 182 -2.02 23.50 -2.61
C THR A 182 -1.58 22.73 -1.36
N ASP A 183 -2.52 22.18 -0.60
CA ASP A 183 -2.25 21.39 0.58
C ASP A 183 -1.65 20.01 0.21
N VAL A 184 -2.28 19.34 -0.77
CA VAL A 184 -1.80 18.03 -1.24
C VAL A 184 -0.38 18.17 -1.78
N ARG A 185 -0.06 19.24 -2.51
CA ARG A 185 1.30 19.53 -2.99
C ARG A 185 2.27 19.84 -1.84
N ALA A 186 1.85 20.63 -0.87
CA ALA A 186 2.67 20.94 0.30
C ALA A 186 3.02 19.67 1.07
N TRP A 187 2.02 18.82 1.34
CA TRP A 187 2.25 17.51 1.98
C TRP A 187 3.13 16.59 1.10
N PHE A 188 2.91 16.52 -0.21
CA PHE A 188 3.71 15.69 -1.11
C PHE A 188 5.19 16.10 -1.09
N ARG A 189 5.51 17.41 -1.00
CA ARG A 189 6.89 17.91 -0.83
C ARG A 189 7.52 17.40 0.47
N LEU A 190 6.76 17.38 1.57
CA LEU A 190 7.23 16.79 2.82
C LEU A 190 7.52 15.28 2.66
N LEU A 191 6.66 14.56 1.92
CA LEU A 191 6.85 13.14 1.63
C LEU A 191 8.11 12.91 0.78
N VAL A 192 8.30 13.66 -0.30
CA VAL A 192 9.51 13.57 -1.15
C VAL A 192 10.76 13.84 -0.32
N ARG A 193 10.73 14.88 0.52
CA ARG A 193 11.85 15.21 1.42
C ARG A 193 12.16 14.07 2.38
N LEU A 194 11.15 13.49 3.01
CA LEU A 194 11.30 12.35 3.91
C LEU A 194 11.96 11.16 3.20
N TYR A 195 11.47 10.82 2.00
CA TYR A 195 11.99 9.68 1.24
C TYR A 195 13.41 9.93 0.74
N ARG A 196 13.72 11.15 0.27
CA ARG A 196 15.06 11.52 -0.18
C ARG A 196 16.07 11.54 0.96
N ASP A 197 15.73 12.18 2.10
CA ASP A 197 16.71 12.49 3.15
C ASP A 197 16.86 11.37 4.17
N LYS A 198 15.80 10.63 4.48
CA LYS A 198 15.76 9.61 5.53
C LYS A 198 15.70 8.18 4.98
N HIS A 199 14.85 7.93 4.00
CA HIS A 199 14.70 6.59 3.43
C HIS A 199 15.69 6.31 2.29
N LEU A 200 16.30 7.34 1.70
CA LEU A 200 17.24 7.26 0.58
C LEU A 200 16.65 6.46 -0.60
N MET A 201 15.40 6.70 -0.91
CA MET A 201 14.68 6.03 -1.98
C MET A 201 13.63 6.96 -2.60
N VAL A 202 13.21 6.61 -3.81
CA VAL A 202 12.17 7.34 -4.53
C VAL A 202 10.81 7.00 -3.93
N THR A 203 9.96 8.01 -3.72
CA THR A 203 8.58 7.81 -3.28
C THR A 203 7.67 7.41 -4.44
N GLN A 204 6.38 7.19 -4.18
CA GLN A 204 5.36 7.05 -5.22
C GLN A 204 5.21 8.36 -6.01
N PRO A 205 4.80 8.30 -7.28
CA PRO A 205 4.75 9.47 -8.15
C PRO A 205 3.59 10.41 -7.82
N TRP A 206 3.78 11.71 -8.10
CA TRP A 206 2.75 12.74 -7.91
C TRP A 206 1.38 12.40 -8.55
N PRO A 207 1.29 11.85 -9.77
CA PRO A 207 -0.01 11.48 -10.34
C PRO A 207 -0.84 10.54 -9.47
N LEU A 208 -0.21 9.64 -8.70
CA LEU A 208 -0.92 8.78 -7.76
C LEU A 208 -1.61 9.60 -6.67
N PHE A 209 -0.84 10.47 -5.99
CA PHE A 209 -1.38 11.26 -4.88
C PHE A 209 -2.41 12.29 -5.35
N ARG A 210 -2.19 12.88 -6.53
CA ARG A 210 -3.17 13.76 -7.14
C ARG A 210 -4.50 13.03 -7.30
N ARG A 211 -4.50 11.83 -7.91
CA ARG A 211 -5.73 11.06 -8.09
C ARG A 211 -6.35 10.62 -6.77
N LEU A 212 -5.57 10.03 -5.88
CA LEU A 212 -6.07 9.54 -4.59
C LEU A 212 -6.68 10.65 -3.72
N CYS A 213 -6.06 11.82 -3.69
CA CYS A 213 -6.43 12.87 -2.76
C CYS A 213 -7.34 13.95 -3.37
N MET A 214 -7.47 14.01 -4.71
CA MET A 214 -8.20 15.11 -5.37
C MET A 214 -9.34 14.64 -6.25
N ASP A 215 -9.27 13.45 -6.88
CA ASP A 215 -10.35 12.95 -7.73
C ASP A 215 -11.57 12.59 -6.87
N GLU A 216 -12.77 13.02 -7.30
CA GLU A 216 -13.99 12.84 -6.51
C GLU A 216 -14.37 11.38 -6.31
N ASP A 217 -14.19 10.54 -7.34
CA ASP A 217 -14.47 9.10 -7.30
C ASP A 217 -13.55 8.34 -6.33
N MET A 218 -12.42 8.93 -5.97
CA MET A 218 -11.50 8.39 -4.95
C MET A 218 -11.83 8.85 -3.53
N SER A 219 -12.78 9.80 -3.35
CA SER A 219 -13.15 10.32 -2.04
C SER A 219 -13.66 9.28 -1.04
N PRO A 220 -14.47 8.29 -1.46
CA PRO A 220 -14.87 7.23 -0.55
C PRO A 220 -13.71 6.34 -0.13
N LEU A 221 -12.67 6.21 -0.97
CA LEU A 221 -11.58 5.27 -0.80
C LEU A 221 -10.34 5.87 -0.14
N ALA A 222 -10.02 7.13 -0.38
CA ALA A 222 -8.79 7.75 0.12
C ALA A 222 -9.08 9.07 0.83
N GLU A 223 -8.27 9.37 1.86
CA GLU A 223 -8.36 10.62 2.59
C GLU A 223 -6.96 11.08 3.01
N LEU A 224 -6.63 12.34 2.71
CA LEU A 224 -5.46 13.01 3.26
C LEU A 224 -5.90 13.87 4.45
N MET A 225 -5.43 13.54 5.64
CA MET A 225 -5.55 14.37 6.83
C MET A 225 -4.24 15.12 7.06
N ILE A 226 -4.30 16.43 7.22
CA ILE A 226 -3.13 17.28 7.44
C ILE A 226 -3.20 18.00 8.78
N ALA A 227 -2.02 18.33 9.31
CA ALA A 227 -1.84 19.30 10.38
C ALA A 227 -1.35 20.62 9.80
N ARG A 228 -2.06 21.72 10.09
CA ARG A 228 -1.62 23.09 9.79
C ARG A 228 -1.21 23.80 11.07
N LYS A 229 -0.07 24.45 10.99
CA LYS A 229 0.43 25.33 12.04
C LYS A 229 0.74 26.69 11.42
N GLN A 230 0.10 27.75 11.90
CA GLN A 230 0.23 29.10 11.33
C GLN A 230 -0.03 29.15 9.81
N GLY A 231 -1.07 28.45 9.35
CA GLY A 231 -1.44 28.38 7.94
C GLY A 231 -0.61 27.43 7.06
N HIS A 232 0.48 26.86 7.57
CA HIS A 232 1.37 25.97 6.81
C HIS A 232 1.11 24.49 7.10
N VAL A 233 1.13 23.66 6.08
CA VAL A 233 1.07 22.18 6.22
C VAL A 233 2.40 21.69 6.81
N VAL A 234 2.35 21.15 8.03
CA VAL A 234 3.54 20.68 8.76
C VAL A 234 3.56 19.16 8.93
N ALA A 235 2.44 18.47 8.77
CA ALA A 235 2.36 17.02 8.77
C ALA A 235 1.13 16.55 7.99
N GLY A 236 1.08 15.28 7.62
CA GLY A 236 -0.11 14.69 7.06
C GLY A 236 0.00 13.18 6.91
N VAL A 237 -1.15 12.55 6.84
CA VAL A 237 -1.33 11.10 6.70
C VAL A 237 -2.37 10.84 5.61
N VAL A 238 -2.05 9.96 4.68
CA VAL A 238 -3.02 9.38 3.75
C VAL A 238 -3.48 8.04 4.31
N VAL A 239 -4.78 7.90 4.48
CA VAL A 239 -5.43 6.64 4.80
C VAL A 239 -6.24 6.17 3.61
N LEU A 240 -6.22 4.86 3.35
CA LEU A 240 -7.17 4.23 2.44
C LEU A 240 -8.28 3.59 3.25
N LYS A 241 -9.51 3.76 2.76
CA LYS A 241 -10.75 3.41 3.47
C LYS A 241 -11.44 2.28 2.72
N GLY A 242 -11.49 1.11 3.31
CA GLY A 242 -12.35 0.02 2.88
C GLY A 242 -13.52 -0.16 3.86
N ARG A 243 -14.51 -0.92 3.47
CA ARG A 243 -15.68 -1.21 4.31
C ARG A 243 -15.28 -1.82 5.65
N HIS A 244 -14.37 -2.80 5.64
CA HIS A 244 -13.98 -3.56 6.82
C HIS A 244 -12.57 -3.25 7.31
N GLU A 245 -11.71 -2.79 6.41
CA GLU A 245 -10.32 -2.47 6.73
C GLU A 245 -9.93 -1.08 6.25
N TRP A 246 -9.30 -0.29 7.12
CA TRP A 246 -8.61 0.95 6.76
C TRP A 246 -7.11 0.72 6.77
N VAL A 247 -6.40 1.41 5.90
CA VAL A 247 -4.93 1.27 5.77
C VAL A 247 -4.25 2.62 5.99
N TYR A 248 -3.31 2.65 6.92
CA TYR A 248 -2.30 3.71 6.99
C TYR A 248 -1.32 3.55 5.84
N ALA A 249 -1.48 4.35 4.80
CA ALA A 249 -0.76 4.17 3.55
C ALA A 249 0.53 5.00 3.49
N TRP A 250 0.46 6.30 3.75
CA TRP A 250 1.62 7.20 3.73
C TRP A 250 1.51 8.28 4.78
N SER A 251 2.66 8.70 5.29
CA SER A 251 2.75 9.88 6.15
C SER A 251 4.01 10.66 5.87
N ALA A 252 3.92 11.96 6.12
CA ALA A 252 5.07 12.85 6.11
C ALA A 252 4.87 13.96 7.13
N GLN A 253 5.99 14.50 7.61
CA GLN A 253 5.99 15.68 8.48
C GLN A 253 7.26 16.50 8.25
N ASP A 254 7.17 17.77 8.57
CA ASP A 254 8.35 18.64 8.61
C ASP A 254 9.32 18.12 9.68
N PRO A 255 10.61 17.96 9.39
CA PRO A 255 11.60 17.54 10.38
C PRO A 255 11.64 18.42 11.63
N VAL A 256 11.35 19.71 11.51
CA VAL A 256 11.29 20.65 12.66
C VAL A 256 10.10 20.32 13.56
N ALA A 257 8.98 19.86 12.99
CA ALA A 257 7.77 19.46 13.73
C ALA A 257 7.79 17.99 14.18
N GLU A 258 8.87 17.23 13.92
CA GLU A 258 8.94 15.80 14.27
C GLU A 258 8.72 15.55 15.77
N LYS A 259 9.27 16.41 16.62
CA LYS A 259 9.10 16.36 18.09
C LYS A 259 7.67 16.61 18.58
N ASP A 260 6.82 17.21 17.74
CA ASP A 260 5.45 17.55 18.10
C ASP A 260 4.52 16.34 18.05
N GLY A 261 4.93 15.27 17.34
CA GLY A 261 4.21 14.00 17.28
C GLY A 261 2.92 14.06 16.45
N LEU A 262 2.82 15.01 15.49
CA LEU A 262 1.60 15.30 14.75
C LEU A 262 1.11 14.11 13.90
N VAL A 263 2.01 13.37 13.25
CA VAL A 263 1.65 12.14 12.51
C VAL A 263 0.97 11.14 13.44
N LYS A 264 1.48 10.96 14.66
CA LYS A 264 0.90 10.08 15.66
C LYS A 264 -0.49 10.54 16.08
N TYR A 265 -0.69 11.84 16.22
CA TYR A 265 -1.99 12.43 16.58
C TYR A 265 -3.00 12.26 15.43
N ILE A 266 -2.60 12.52 14.18
CA ILE A 266 -3.46 12.30 13.01
C ILE A 266 -3.86 10.83 12.90
N LEU A 267 -2.93 9.88 13.15
CA LEU A 267 -3.25 8.46 13.18
C LEU A 267 -4.28 8.11 14.25
N ASP A 268 -4.16 8.69 15.44
CA ASP A 268 -5.14 8.53 16.52
C ASP A 268 -6.54 9.00 16.09
N GLN A 269 -6.62 10.16 15.43
CA GLN A 269 -7.88 10.68 14.88
C GLN A 269 -8.41 9.77 13.74
N SER A 270 -7.52 9.23 12.91
CA SER A 270 -7.90 8.30 11.82
C SER A 270 -8.49 7.00 12.39
N LEU A 271 -7.95 6.47 13.48
CA LEU A 271 -8.51 5.29 14.17
C LEU A 271 -9.90 5.56 14.72
N GLN A 272 -10.11 6.72 15.37
CA GLN A 272 -11.43 7.11 15.89
C GLN A 272 -12.44 7.18 14.75
N LYS A 273 -12.04 7.78 13.63
CA LYS A 273 -12.86 7.88 12.42
C LYS A 273 -13.16 6.52 11.82
N ALA A 274 -12.17 5.62 11.69
CA ALA A 274 -12.36 4.26 11.18
C ALA A 274 -13.40 3.49 12.00
N ILE A 275 -13.34 3.58 13.34
CA ILE A 275 -14.33 2.97 14.25
C ILE A 275 -15.72 3.55 14.00
N SER A 276 -15.84 4.87 13.90
CA SER A 276 -17.15 5.52 13.67
C SER A 276 -17.77 5.14 12.33
N PHE A 277 -16.97 4.73 11.34
CA PHE A 277 -17.41 4.21 10.05
C PHE A 277 -17.67 2.70 10.05
N GLY A 278 -17.47 2.03 11.21
CA GLY A 278 -17.75 0.60 11.37
C GLY A 278 -16.65 -0.33 10.83
N ALA A 279 -15.46 0.20 10.53
CA ALA A 279 -14.33 -0.63 10.16
C ALA A 279 -13.97 -1.61 11.29
N LYS A 280 -13.54 -2.82 10.93
CA LYS A 280 -13.18 -3.89 11.88
C LYS A 280 -11.68 -4.06 12.04
N ARG A 281 -10.90 -3.54 11.09
CA ARG A 281 -9.44 -3.68 11.07
C ARG A 281 -8.79 -2.36 10.62
N PHE A 282 -7.59 -2.10 11.17
CA PHE A 282 -6.74 -1.01 10.71
C PHE A 282 -5.33 -1.54 10.44
N SER A 283 -4.91 -1.52 9.19
CA SER A 283 -3.60 -1.99 8.79
C SER A 283 -2.58 -0.86 8.84
N PHE A 284 -1.47 -1.12 9.51
CA PHE A 284 -0.29 -0.23 9.51
C PHE A 284 0.71 -0.59 8.38
N GLY A 285 0.31 -1.44 7.45
CA GLY A 285 1.11 -1.85 6.31
C GLY A 285 2.27 -2.78 6.67
N LEU A 286 3.11 -3.03 5.67
CA LEU A 286 4.20 -4.00 5.75
C LEU A 286 5.44 -3.44 6.45
N THR A 287 6.19 -4.31 7.11
CA THR A 287 7.50 -4.00 7.70
C THR A 287 8.47 -5.16 7.48
N PRO A 288 9.67 -4.93 6.94
CA PRO A 288 10.72 -5.93 6.95
C PRO A 288 11.08 -6.29 8.39
N PRO A 289 11.30 -7.59 8.73
CA PRO A 289 11.66 -8.02 10.09
C PRO A 289 12.89 -7.30 10.67
N SER A 290 13.80 -6.85 9.81
CA SER A 290 15.01 -6.11 10.19
C SER A 290 14.74 -4.69 10.69
N HIS A 291 13.58 -4.09 10.40
CA HIS A 291 13.24 -2.71 10.77
C HIS A 291 12.62 -2.63 12.17
N LYS A 292 13.41 -2.96 13.21
CA LYS A 292 12.97 -2.98 14.61
C LYS A 292 12.22 -1.72 15.07
N GLY A 293 12.76 -0.53 14.79
CA GLY A 293 12.14 0.72 15.24
C GLY A 293 10.73 0.97 14.65
N LEU A 294 10.50 0.61 13.38
CA LEU A 294 9.19 0.71 12.76
C LEU A 294 8.22 -0.34 13.31
N ARG A 295 8.71 -1.56 13.52
CA ARG A 295 7.96 -2.63 14.18
C ARG A 295 7.53 -2.21 15.59
N ASP A 296 8.45 -1.71 16.43
CA ASP A 296 8.16 -1.23 17.77
C ASP A 296 7.16 -0.08 17.78
N PHE A 297 7.25 0.82 16.80
CA PHE A 297 6.26 1.90 16.64
C PHE A 297 4.85 1.32 16.44
N LYS A 298 4.68 0.35 15.54
CA LYS A 298 3.38 -0.26 15.23
C LYS A 298 2.85 -1.10 16.39
N MET A 299 3.73 -1.87 17.04
CA MET A 299 3.34 -2.69 18.21
C MET A 299 2.84 -1.86 19.40
N LYS A 300 3.26 -0.60 19.56
CA LYS A 300 2.75 0.30 20.61
C LYS A 300 1.26 0.63 20.49
N TRP A 301 0.69 0.45 19.29
CA TRP A 301 -0.75 0.61 19.03
C TRP A 301 -1.56 -0.63 19.35
N GLY A 302 -0.92 -1.74 19.72
CA GLY A 302 -1.60 -3.03 19.96
C GLY A 302 -1.81 -3.86 18.70
N CYS A 303 -1.06 -3.61 17.63
CA CYS A 303 -1.11 -4.43 16.42
C CYS A 303 -0.64 -5.86 16.71
N HIS A 304 -1.19 -6.83 15.99
CA HIS A 304 -0.59 -8.14 15.80
C HIS A 304 0.12 -8.20 14.45
N GLU A 305 0.98 -9.19 14.30
CA GLU A 305 1.80 -9.39 13.12
C GLU A 305 1.30 -10.60 12.33
N GLU A 306 1.13 -10.42 11.03
CA GLU A 306 0.79 -11.47 10.07
C GLU A 306 1.94 -11.61 9.07
N PRO A 307 2.50 -12.81 8.84
CA PRO A 307 3.56 -13.00 7.86
C PRO A 307 3.02 -12.78 6.44
N VAL A 308 3.85 -12.17 5.60
CA VAL A 308 3.55 -11.96 4.17
C VAL A 308 4.64 -12.62 3.36
N TYR A 309 4.30 -13.74 2.74
CA TYR A 309 5.21 -14.51 1.90
C TYR A 309 5.18 -13.99 0.46
N HIS A 310 6.35 -13.97 -0.17
CA HIS A 310 6.48 -13.68 -1.59
C HIS A 310 6.90 -14.96 -2.31
N LEU A 311 6.05 -15.45 -3.18
CA LEU A 311 6.27 -16.61 -4.02
C LEU A 311 6.68 -16.14 -5.42
N TYR A 312 7.75 -16.71 -5.94
CA TYR A 312 8.23 -16.43 -7.28
C TYR A 312 8.18 -17.72 -8.13
N TRP A 313 7.43 -17.69 -9.20
CA TRP A 313 7.44 -18.73 -10.22
C TRP A 313 8.30 -18.29 -11.41
N ASN A 314 9.12 -19.19 -11.94
CA ASN A 314 10.04 -18.95 -13.05
C ASN A 314 11.02 -17.78 -12.81
N ALA A 315 11.26 -17.42 -11.57
CA ALA A 315 12.27 -16.44 -11.18
C ALA A 315 12.90 -16.80 -9.83
N ARG A 316 14.14 -16.38 -9.65
CA ARG A 316 14.76 -16.37 -8.32
C ARG A 316 14.64 -14.97 -7.75
N PRO A 317 14.28 -14.82 -6.47
CA PRO A 317 14.32 -13.53 -5.82
C PRO A 317 15.73 -12.95 -6.02
N LYS A 318 15.80 -11.74 -6.52
CA LYS A 318 17.09 -11.05 -6.69
C LYS A 318 17.72 -10.95 -5.31
N ASN A 319 18.89 -11.56 -5.13
CA ASN A 319 19.59 -11.56 -3.87
C ASN A 319 19.84 -10.12 -3.38
N VAL A 320 19.82 -9.97 -2.05
CA VAL A 320 20.09 -8.75 -1.29
C VAL A 320 21.41 -8.04 -1.69
N ASP A 321 22.31 -8.70 -2.42
CA ASP A 321 23.57 -8.15 -2.90
C ASP A 321 23.41 -7.01 -3.93
N LEU A 322 22.31 -6.97 -4.66
CA LEU A 322 21.93 -5.76 -5.44
C LEU A 322 21.65 -4.55 -4.55
N GLN A 323 21.35 -4.76 -3.26
CA GLN A 323 21.18 -3.67 -2.31
C GLN A 323 22.49 -2.96 -1.99
N MET A 324 23.64 -3.63 -2.06
CA MET A 324 24.95 -3.00 -1.82
C MET A 324 25.34 -2.05 -2.96
N SER A 325 25.15 -2.44 -4.22
CA SER A 325 25.40 -1.56 -5.37
C SER A 325 24.41 -0.40 -5.42
N ALA A 326 23.15 -0.64 -5.03
CA ALA A 326 22.13 0.39 -4.91
C ALA A 326 22.40 1.37 -3.74
N ARG A 327 23.20 1.00 -2.72
CA ARG A 327 23.48 1.88 -1.58
C ARG A 327 24.19 3.17 -1.98
N ARG A 328 25.17 3.10 -2.88
CA ARG A 328 25.87 4.31 -3.41
C ARG A 328 24.94 5.21 -4.19
N LEU A 329 24.09 4.62 -5.05
CA LEU A 329 23.06 5.37 -5.81
C LEU A 329 22.02 5.98 -4.87
N ARG A 330 21.60 5.25 -3.84
CA ARG A 330 20.68 5.75 -2.81
C ARG A 330 21.28 6.92 -2.03
N MET A 331 22.56 6.85 -1.66
CA MET A 331 23.23 7.97 -1.00
C MET A 331 23.35 9.18 -1.91
N ALA A 332 23.62 8.99 -3.21
CA ALA A 332 23.66 10.08 -4.19
C ALA A 332 22.29 10.75 -4.35
N TYR A 333 21.17 10.01 -4.18
CA TYR A 333 19.83 10.57 -4.26
C TYR A 333 19.57 11.68 -3.24
N ARG A 334 20.22 11.66 -2.09
CA ARG A 334 20.14 12.72 -1.06
C ARG A 334 20.58 14.08 -1.58
N PHE A 335 21.47 14.12 -2.54
CA PHE A 335 21.99 15.38 -3.13
C PHE A 335 21.16 15.88 -4.32
N VAL A 336 20.14 15.11 -4.73
CA VAL A 336 19.25 15.55 -5.81
C VAL A 336 18.43 16.76 -5.33
N PRO A 337 18.38 17.87 -6.07
CA PRO A 337 17.53 19.01 -5.75
C PRO A 337 16.06 18.60 -5.59
N LEU A 338 15.35 19.21 -4.63
CA LEU A 338 14.00 18.81 -4.28
C LEU A 338 13.03 18.84 -5.47
N TRP A 339 13.10 19.88 -6.31
CA TRP A 339 12.28 20.02 -7.51
C TRP A 339 12.46 18.88 -8.52
N LEU A 340 13.68 18.33 -8.61
CA LEU A 340 13.97 17.18 -9.46
C LEU A 340 13.51 15.88 -8.77
N ALA A 341 13.72 15.76 -7.45
CA ALA A 341 13.24 14.63 -6.66
C ALA A 341 11.71 14.47 -6.68
N GLU A 342 10.95 15.56 -6.85
CA GLU A 342 9.49 15.53 -7.05
C GLU A 342 9.08 14.91 -8.40
N ARG A 343 9.89 15.06 -9.44
CA ARG A 343 9.62 14.59 -10.81
C ARG A 343 10.12 13.17 -11.07
N LEU A 344 11.25 12.80 -10.49
CA LEU A 344 11.90 11.51 -10.72
C LEU A 344 11.00 10.29 -10.48
N PRO A 345 10.09 10.27 -9.47
CA PRO A 345 9.20 9.14 -9.24
C PRO A 345 8.36 8.76 -10.46
N SER A 346 7.86 9.73 -11.20
CA SER A 346 7.04 9.49 -12.40
C SER A 346 7.80 8.79 -13.53
N PHE A 347 9.13 8.88 -13.55
CA PHE A 347 9.98 8.24 -14.56
C PHE A 347 10.58 6.91 -14.06
N ILE A 348 10.90 6.83 -12.78
CA ILE A 348 11.67 5.73 -12.21
C ILE A 348 10.75 4.61 -11.74
N VAL A 349 9.70 4.94 -10.97
CA VAL A 349 8.86 3.92 -10.31
C VAL A 349 8.18 2.98 -11.31
N PRO A 350 7.60 3.44 -12.43
CA PRO A 350 7.03 2.54 -13.43
C PRO A 350 8.03 1.57 -14.07
N ARG A 351 9.34 1.83 -13.93
CA ARG A 351 10.43 1.01 -14.48
C ARG A 351 11.09 0.09 -13.45
N LEU A 352 10.82 0.29 -12.15
CA LEU A 352 11.38 -0.51 -11.05
C LEU A 352 10.49 -1.69 -10.62
N ALA A 353 9.35 -1.83 -11.23
CA ALA A 353 8.36 -2.86 -10.89
C ALA A 353 8.83 -4.29 -11.18
#